data_cfe83aefad2933a1c084cf8825a8b5cd
#
_entry.id   cfe83aefad2933a1c084cf8825a8b5cd
#
_cell.length_a   1.000
_cell.length_b   1.000
_cell.length_c   1.000
_cell.angle_alpha   90.00
_cell.angle_beta   90.00
_cell.angle_gamma   90.00
#
_symmetry.space_group_name_H-M   'P 1'
#
loop_
_entity.id
_entity.type
_entity.pdbx_description
1 polymer ?
#
loop_
_entity_poly.entity_id
_entity_poly.type
_entity_poly.pdbx_seq_one_letter_code
_entity_poly.pdbx_strand_id
1 'polypeptide(L)' 'MRGNSRSGRKKFVRYKEGAELYSMCQSKFERMAKEAKAIYKVDKVVLVNCDIFEEYLETFRLD' A
#
# COMPACT_ATOMS: atom_id res chain seq x y z
N MET A 1 9.11 17.78 1.01
CA MET A 1 8.82 17.69 0.87
C MET A 1 8.48 17.46 0.78
N ARG A 2 8.63 17.19 0.72
CA ARG A 2 8.25 16.95 0.63
C ARG A 2 7.67 16.47 0.47
N GLY A 3 7.58 16.22 0.62
CA GLY A 3 7.13 15.64 0.38
C GLY A 3 6.71 15.26 -0.14
N ASN A 4 6.87 15.32 -0.28
CA ASN A 4 6.58 15.03 -0.78
C ASN A 4 6.24 14.91 -1.64
N SER A 5 6.91 15.10 -1.62
CA SER A 5 6.88 14.89 -2.88
C SER A 5 5.94 13.93 -3.48
N ARG A 6 5.43 13.22 -3.06
CA ARG A 6 4.39 12.41 -3.56
C ARG A 6 3.13 13.15 -3.48
N SER A 7 3.09 14.29 -4.07
CA SER A 7 1.98 15.17 -3.91
C SER A 7 0.70 14.44 -4.25
N GLY A 8 -0.31 14.62 -3.47
CA GLY A 8 -1.60 14.02 -3.69
C GLY A 8 -1.73 12.58 -3.25
N ARG A 9 -0.65 11.94 -2.85
CA ARG A 9 -0.71 10.55 -2.46
C ARG A 9 -0.60 10.42 -0.95
N LYS A 10 -1.43 9.55 -0.38
CA LYS A 10 -1.41 9.30 1.04
C LYS A 10 -0.35 8.27 1.38
N LYS A 11 0.20 8.39 2.57
CA LYS A 11 1.13 7.39 3.06
C LYS A 11 0.40 6.12 3.48
N PHE A 12 -0.81 6.26 3.99
CA PHE A 12 -1.63 5.13 4.41
C PHE A 12 -2.92 5.10 3.63
N VAL A 13 -3.36 3.91 3.24
CA VAL A 13 -4.61 3.76 2.52
C VAL A 13 -5.37 2.57 3.10
N ARG A 14 -6.68 2.54 2.81
CA ARG A 14 -7.51 1.39 3.13
C ARG A 14 -7.42 0.40 1.96
N TYR A 15 -7.92 -0.80 2.16
CA TYR A 15 -7.80 -1.84 1.13
C TYR A 15 -8.37 -1.40 -0.22
N LYS A 16 -9.58 -0.87 -0.22
CA LYS A 16 -10.20 -0.48 -1.47
C LYS A 16 -9.43 0.63 -2.16
N GLU A 17 -9.03 1.61 -1.39
CA GLU A 17 -8.29 2.76 -1.92
C GLU A 17 -6.94 2.32 -2.47
N GLY A 18 -6.26 1.45 -1.73
CA GLY A 18 -4.96 0.98 -2.17
C GLY A 18 -5.04 0.13 -3.41
N ALA A 19 -6.07 -0.71 -3.50
CA ALA A 19 -6.25 -1.53 -4.70
C ALA A 19 -6.40 -0.65 -5.93
N GLU A 20 -7.16 0.42 -5.82
CA GLU A 20 -7.32 1.34 -6.94
C GLU A 20 -6.02 2.07 -7.24
N LEU A 21 -5.30 2.48 -6.21
CA LEU A 21 -4.05 3.19 -6.40
C LEU A 21 -3.03 2.36 -7.15
N TYR A 22 -2.98 1.08 -6.88
CA TYR A 22 -1.99 0.19 -7.51
C TYR A 22 -2.58 -0.66 -8.62
N SER A 23 -3.79 -0.35 -9.07
CA SER A 23 -4.42 -0.97 -10.24
C SER A 23 -4.52 -2.48 -10.11
N MET A 24 -5.01 -2.94 -8.99
CA MET A 24 -5.22 -4.37 -8.79
C MET A 24 -6.54 -4.57 -8.04
N CYS A 25 -7.04 -5.80 -8.02
CA CYS A 25 -8.27 -6.06 -7.30
C CYS A 25 -7.99 -6.04 -5.80
N GLN A 26 -9.07 -5.81 -5.03
CA GLN A 26 -8.91 -5.62 -3.60
C GLN A 26 -8.36 -6.86 -2.91
N SER A 27 -8.81 -8.04 -3.28
CA SER A 27 -8.33 -9.25 -2.62
C SER A 27 -6.84 -9.49 -2.88
N LYS A 28 -6.38 -9.16 -4.07
CA LYS A 28 -4.95 -9.29 -4.36
C LYS A 28 -4.14 -8.27 -3.59
N PHE A 29 -4.63 -7.03 -3.54
CA PHE A 29 -3.93 -5.99 -2.78
C PHE A 29 -3.84 -6.38 -1.32
N GLU A 30 -4.95 -6.88 -0.76
CA GLU A 30 -4.99 -7.28 0.63
C GLU A 30 -3.96 -8.38 0.92
N ARG A 31 -3.91 -9.40 0.07
CA ARG A 31 -2.96 -10.48 0.25
C ARG A 31 -1.53 -9.99 0.18
N MET A 32 -1.24 -9.15 -0.81
CA MET A 32 0.12 -8.63 -0.98
C MET A 32 0.53 -7.73 0.16
N ALA A 33 -0.42 -6.93 0.66
CA ALA A 33 -0.11 -6.05 1.79
C ALA A 33 0.23 -6.86 3.03
N LYS A 34 -0.44 -7.98 3.22
CA LYS A 34 -0.14 -8.85 4.35
C LYS A 34 1.25 -9.47 4.19
N GLU A 35 1.58 -9.91 2.98
CA GLU A 35 2.89 -10.48 2.73
C GLU A 35 4.00 -9.46 2.89
N ALA A 36 3.71 -8.22 2.53
CA ALA A 36 4.67 -7.14 2.67
C ALA A 36 4.83 -6.69 4.11
N LYS A 37 3.94 -7.14 4.99
CA LYS A 37 3.90 -6.71 6.39
C LYS A 37 3.69 -5.22 6.49
N ALA A 38 2.84 -4.71 5.60
CA ALA A 38 2.57 -3.28 5.51
C ALA A 38 1.26 -2.89 6.18
N ILE A 39 0.64 -3.83 6.91
CA ILE A 39 -0.66 -3.60 7.49
C ILE A 39 -0.56 -3.12 8.92
N TYR A 40 -1.30 -2.07 9.22
CA TYR A 40 -1.40 -1.52 10.56
C TYR A 40 -2.87 -1.61 10.96
N LYS A 41 -3.12 -2.25 12.08
CA LYS A 41 -4.49 -2.35 12.58
C LYS A 41 -4.62 -1.46 13.81
N VAL A 42 -5.51 -0.48 13.70
CA VAL A 42 -5.77 0.45 14.80
C VAL A 42 -7.24 0.31 15.15
N ASP A 43 -7.52 -0.33 16.27
CA ASP A 43 -8.89 -0.63 16.65
C ASP A 43 -9.56 -1.45 15.55
N LYS A 44 -10.58 -0.90 14.91
CA LYS A 44 -11.29 -1.59 13.86
C LYS A 44 -10.88 -1.13 12.47
N VAL A 45 -9.89 -0.26 12.41
CA VAL A 45 -9.44 0.31 11.15
C VAL A 45 -8.16 -0.38 10.71
N VAL A 46 -8.13 -0.80 9.46
CA VAL A 46 -6.95 -1.41 8.87
C VAL A 46 -6.35 -0.45 7.87
N LEU A 47 -5.07 -0.14 8.04
CA LEU A 47 -4.37 0.77 7.15
C LEU A 47 -3.20 0.06 6.53
N VAL A 48 -2.87 0.43 5.30
CA VAL A 48 -1.72 -0.13 4.60
C VAL A 48 -0.70 0.96 4.38
N ASN A 49 0.52 0.71 4.82
CA ASN A 49 1.62 1.66 4.64
C ASN A 49 2.13 1.56 3.21
N CYS A 50 1.92 2.62 2.43
CA CYS A 50 2.29 2.61 1.02
C CYS A 50 3.78 2.48 0.80
N ASP A 51 4.59 3.08 1.67
CA ASP A 51 6.04 3.00 1.51
C ASP A 51 6.53 1.57 1.65
N ILE A 52 6.04 0.86 2.66
CA ILE A 52 6.44 -0.53 2.88
C ILE A 52 5.92 -1.40 1.74
N PHE A 53 4.68 -1.15 1.32
CA PHE A 53 4.09 -1.90 0.22
C PHE A 53 4.89 -1.73 -1.05
N GLU A 54 5.35 -0.52 -1.33
CA GLU A 54 6.11 -0.26 -2.55
C GLU A 54 7.49 -0.88 -2.50
N GLU A 55 8.10 -0.97 -1.33
CA GLU A 55 9.35 -1.70 -1.20
C GLU A 55 9.16 -3.17 -1.55
N TYR A 56 8.04 -3.73 -1.11
CA TYR A 56 7.71 -5.11 -1.43
C TYR A 56 7.50 -5.27 -2.93
N LEU A 57 6.83 -4.29 -3.57
CA LEU A 57 6.60 -4.34 -5.01
C LEU A 57 7.91 -4.37 -5.80
N GLU A 58 8.94 -3.74 -5.28
CA GLU A 58 10.22 -3.72 -5.98
C GLU A 58 10.80 -5.12 -6.14
N THR A 59 10.41 -6.05 -5.27
CA THR A 59 10.90 -7.42 -5.40
C THR A 59 10.34 -8.13 -6.63
N PHE A 60 9.28 -7.59 -7.22
CA PHE A 60 8.69 -8.16 -8.43
C PHE A 60 9.09 -7.41 -9.68
N ARG A 61 9.97 -6.45 -9.55
CA ARG A 61 10.33 -5.63 -10.69
C ARG A 61 11.07 -6.43 -11.72
N LEU A 62 10.69 -6.20 -12.98
CA LEU A 62 11.36 -6.83 -14.10
C LEU A 62 12.35 -5.84 -14.68
N ASP A 63 13.55 -6.29 -14.96
CA ASP A 63 14.50 -5.44 -15.62
C ASP A 63 15.31 -6.16 -16.62
#